data_91aad5b41aa862b7565598edd5f51001
#
_entry.id   91aad5b41aa862b7565598edd5f51001
#
_cell.length_a   1.000
_cell.length_b   1.000
_cell.length_c   1.000
_cell.angle_alpha   90.00
_cell.angle_beta   90.00
_cell.angle_gamma   90.00
#
_symmetry.space_group_name_H-M   'P 1'
#
loop_
_entity.id
_entity.type
_entity.pdbx_description
1 polymer ?
#
loop_
_entity_poly.entity_id
_entity_poly.type
_entity_poly.pdbx_seq_one_letter_code
_entity_poly.pdbx_strand_id
1 'polypeptide(L)'
;SEKPPALFDLTSLQREANRQLGFTAQQTLDYTQALYEKKLVTYPRTDSRYLTDDMAPLVPELVSVIQQSFQIQADVPAPVNAAQVINSKKVTDHHAIIPTKTAAGYDISSLPSGEQAILTLLAVRLICAVGTPCHYAETIVEAECAGQKFRTKGKTVTDMGWRQYAGKPVEDAEKNAEAGDLPELCLLYTS
;
A
#
# COMPACT_ATOMS: atom_id res chain seq x y z
N SER A 1 -8.28 3.26 13.42
CA SER A 1 -7.76 2.31 12.41
C SER A 1 -7.65 2.99 11.05
N GLU A 2 -6.71 2.53 10.23
CA GLU A 2 -6.51 2.98 8.86
C GLU A 2 -6.81 1.83 7.90
N LYS A 3 -7.71 2.09 6.97
CA LYS A 3 -8.12 1.08 5.98
C LYS A 3 -7.01 0.81 4.96
N PRO A 4 -6.96 -0.40 4.38
CA PRO A 4 -6.12 -0.69 3.22
C PRO A 4 -6.33 0.30 2.08
N PRO A 5 -5.26 0.62 1.31
CA PRO A 5 -5.38 1.47 0.14
C PRO A 5 -6.17 0.76 -0.97
N ALA A 6 -6.88 1.51 -1.80
CA ALA A 6 -7.49 0.94 -3.00
C ALA A 6 -6.42 0.56 -4.04
N LEU A 7 -6.80 -0.31 -5.00
CA LEU A 7 -5.98 -0.59 -6.18
C LEU A 7 -5.77 0.69 -7.02
N PHE A 8 -4.88 0.62 -8.00
CA PHE A 8 -4.59 1.74 -8.88
C PHE A 8 -5.50 1.80 -10.11
N ASP A 9 -6.03 2.99 -10.37
CA ASP A 9 -6.32 3.51 -11.69
C ASP A 9 -5.07 4.20 -12.27
N LEU A 10 -5.10 4.66 -13.52
CA LEU A 10 -3.96 5.33 -14.13
C LEU A 10 -3.54 6.59 -13.35
N THR A 11 -4.50 7.42 -12.98
CA THR A 11 -4.21 8.70 -12.31
C THR A 11 -3.57 8.50 -10.94
N SER A 12 -4.08 7.58 -10.15
CA SER A 12 -3.51 7.28 -8.83
C SER A 12 -2.15 6.59 -8.93
N LEU A 13 -1.93 5.74 -9.93
CA LEU A 13 -0.62 5.17 -10.22
C LEU A 13 0.40 6.25 -10.57
N GLN A 14 0.05 7.19 -11.44
CA GLN A 14 0.92 8.30 -11.82
C GLN A 14 1.30 9.18 -10.62
N ARG A 15 0.36 9.50 -9.74
CA ARG A 15 0.62 10.27 -8.51
C ARG A 15 1.58 9.52 -7.58
N GLU A 16 1.34 8.23 -7.38
CA GLU A 16 2.15 7.43 -6.47
C GLU A 16 3.56 7.19 -7.04
N ALA A 17 3.68 6.92 -8.33
CA ALA A 17 4.96 6.79 -9.00
C ALA A 17 5.77 8.10 -8.99
N ASN A 18 5.11 9.25 -9.14
CA ASN A 18 5.77 10.55 -8.99
C ASN A 18 6.26 10.75 -7.55
N ARG A 19 5.43 10.46 -6.55
CA ARG A 19 5.76 10.63 -5.14
C ARG A 19 6.91 9.73 -4.69
N GLN A 20 6.91 8.45 -5.08
CA GLN A 20 7.89 7.46 -4.60
C GLN A 20 9.13 7.34 -5.49
N LEU A 21 8.96 7.50 -6.80
CA LEU A 21 9.97 7.19 -7.81
C LEU A 21 10.43 8.42 -8.60
N GLY A 22 9.77 9.56 -8.43
CA GLY A 22 10.07 10.79 -9.17
C GLY A 22 9.68 10.74 -10.66
N PHE A 23 8.89 9.75 -11.08
CA PHE A 23 8.49 9.61 -12.48
C PHE A 23 7.44 10.64 -12.88
N THR A 24 7.54 11.14 -14.11
CA THR A 24 6.48 11.95 -14.71
C THR A 24 5.25 11.09 -15.02
N ALA A 25 4.10 11.73 -15.24
CA ALA A 25 2.88 11.03 -15.66
C ALA A 25 3.08 10.27 -16.98
N GLN A 26 3.84 10.85 -17.93
CA GLN A 26 4.13 10.23 -19.22
C GLN A 26 5.04 8.99 -19.04
N GLN A 27 6.14 9.11 -18.27
CA GLN A 27 7.02 7.99 -17.99
C GLN A 27 6.28 6.83 -17.33
N THR A 28 5.42 7.13 -16.35
CA THR A 28 4.59 6.11 -15.68
C THR A 28 3.67 5.38 -16.67
N LEU A 29 3.03 6.13 -17.57
CA LEU A 29 2.18 5.54 -18.61
C LEU A 29 3.00 4.67 -19.56
N ASP A 30 4.15 5.15 -20.04
CA ASP A 30 5.00 4.45 -21.00
C ASP A 30 5.53 3.13 -20.41
N TYR A 31 6.00 3.13 -19.17
CA TYR A 31 6.44 1.90 -18.47
C TYR A 31 5.30 0.93 -18.25
N THR A 32 4.12 1.44 -17.83
CA THR A 32 2.95 0.57 -17.62
C THR A 32 2.44 -0.02 -18.93
N GLN A 33 2.48 0.75 -20.02
CA GLN A 33 2.11 0.28 -21.35
C GLN A 33 3.08 -0.82 -21.84
N ALA A 34 4.37 -0.64 -21.65
CA ALA A 34 5.38 -1.63 -22.00
C ALA A 34 5.20 -2.95 -21.20
N LEU A 35 4.86 -2.85 -19.91
CA LEU A 35 4.52 -4.02 -19.08
C LEU A 35 3.25 -4.71 -19.56
N TYR A 36 2.23 -3.96 -19.98
CA TYR A 36 1.00 -4.51 -20.54
C TYR A 36 1.25 -5.28 -21.85
N GLU A 37 2.06 -4.73 -22.75
CA GLU A 37 2.44 -5.40 -24.01
C GLU A 37 3.19 -6.72 -23.77
N LYS A 38 3.96 -6.80 -22.67
CA LYS A 38 4.60 -8.02 -22.17
C LYS A 38 3.63 -8.94 -21.40
N LYS A 39 2.36 -8.56 -21.25
CA LYS A 39 1.32 -9.28 -20.50
C LYS A 39 1.61 -9.43 -19.00
N LEU A 40 2.43 -8.55 -18.45
CA LEU A 40 2.82 -8.58 -17.03
C LEU A 40 1.83 -7.82 -16.14
N VAL A 41 1.09 -6.87 -16.69
CA VAL A 41 0.04 -6.11 -15.99
C VAL A 41 -1.24 -6.06 -16.82
N THR A 42 -2.34 -5.67 -16.20
CA THR A 42 -3.63 -5.43 -16.87
C THR A 42 -3.65 -4.10 -17.59
N TYR A 43 -4.70 -3.81 -18.35
CA TYR A 43 -4.77 -2.62 -19.21
C TYR A 43 -4.57 -1.31 -18.43
N PRO A 44 -3.62 -0.44 -18.85
CA PRO A 44 -3.22 0.71 -18.04
C PRO A 44 -4.17 1.91 -18.08
N ARG A 45 -4.94 2.07 -19.18
CA ARG A 45 -5.83 3.24 -19.34
C ARG A 45 -7.19 2.95 -18.75
N THR A 46 -7.27 2.89 -17.44
CA THR A 46 -8.50 2.67 -16.67
C THR A 46 -8.70 3.75 -15.64
N ASP A 47 -9.95 4.06 -15.36
CA ASP A 47 -10.41 4.94 -14.28
C ASP A 47 -10.92 4.15 -13.07
N SER A 48 -11.00 2.81 -13.18
CA SER A 48 -11.46 1.96 -12.10
C SER A 48 -10.34 1.57 -11.15
N ARG A 49 -10.67 1.52 -9.86
CA ARG A 49 -9.82 1.06 -8.76
C ARG A 49 -10.32 -0.25 -8.15
N TYR A 50 -11.21 -0.94 -8.88
CA TYR A 50 -11.86 -2.18 -8.46
C TYR A 50 -11.69 -3.26 -9.50
N LEU A 51 -11.85 -4.50 -9.05
CA LEU A 51 -11.94 -5.70 -9.88
C LEU A 51 -13.41 -6.12 -10.03
N THR A 52 -13.69 -6.98 -11.00
CA THR A 52 -15.01 -7.55 -11.24
C THR A 52 -15.28 -8.78 -10.38
N ASP A 53 -16.55 -9.13 -10.19
CA ASP A 53 -16.98 -10.22 -9.31
C ASP A 53 -16.42 -11.58 -9.74
N ASP A 54 -16.27 -11.83 -11.05
CA ASP A 54 -15.67 -13.03 -11.61
C ASP A 54 -14.17 -13.20 -11.26
N MET A 55 -13.48 -12.12 -10.90
CA MET A 55 -12.09 -12.16 -10.48
C MET A 55 -11.93 -12.55 -9.00
N ALA A 56 -12.97 -12.45 -8.18
CA ALA A 56 -12.89 -12.70 -6.75
C ALA A 56 -12.24 -14.05 -6.38
N PRO A 57 -12.55 -15.17 -7.03
CA PRO A 57 -11.92 -16.47 -6.74
C PRO A 57 -10.42 -16.53 -7.11
N LEU A 58 -9.97 -15.66 -8.03
CA LEU A 58 -8.60 -15.66 -8.54
C LEU A 58 -7.65 -14.81 -7.68
N VAL A 59 -8.19 -13.85 -6.92
CA VAL A 59 -7.39 -12.90 -6.12
C VAL A 59 -6.49 -13.61 -5.10
N PRO A 60 -6.94 -14.59 -4.29
CA PRO A 60 -6.07 -15.23 -3.30
C PRO A 60 -4.84 -15.92 -3.91
N GLU A 61 -5.05 -16.66 -5.01
CA GLU A 61 -3.96 -17.32 -5.73
C GLU A 61 -2.99 -16.30 -6.32
N LEU A 62 -3.52 -15.24 -6.97
CA LEU A 62 -2.70 -14.18 -7.56
C LEU A 62 -1.85 -13.49 -6.49
N VAL A 63 -2.43 -13.15 -5.33
CA VAL A 63 -1.69 -12.53 -4.22
C VAL A 63 -0.58 -13.43 -3.72
N SER A 64 -0.85 -14.73 -3.54
CA SER A 64 0.15 -15.68 -3.08
C SER A 64 1.35 -15.80 -4.03
N VAL A 65 1.09 -15.96 -5.34
CA VAL A 65 2.17 -16.11 -6.32
C VAL A 65 2.97 -14.81 -6.50
N ILE A 66 2.30 -13.65 -6.46
CA ILE A 66 2.97 -12.34 -6.54
C ILE A 66 3.79 -12.08 -5.27
N GLN A 67 3.26 -12.36 -4.09
CA GLN A 67 3.99 -12.19 -2.83
C GLN A 67 5.31 -12.96 -2.83
N GLN A 68 5.28 -14.21 -3.26
CA GLN A 68 6.47 -15.07 -3.32
C GLN A 68 7.46 -14.60 -4.40
N SER A 69 6.99 -14.32 -5.61
CA SER A 69 7.85 -13.94 -6.73
C SER A 69 8.56 -12.60 -6.51
N PHE A 70 7.89 -11.66 -5.84
CA PHE A 70 8.46 -10.35 -5.51
C PHE A 70 9.14 -10.30 -4.14
N GLN A 71 9.24 -11.44 -3.42
CA GLN A 71 9.87 -11.54 -2.09
C GLN A 71 9.28 -10.55 -1.06
N ILE A 72 7.98 -10.24 -1.15
CA ILE A 72 7.31 -9.28 -0.27
C ILE A 72 6.89 -9.99 1.01
N GLN A 73 7.76 -10.00 2.04
CA GLN A 73 7.55 -10.73 3.30
C GLN A 73 7.02 -12.15 3.07
N ALA A 74 7.72 -12.89 2.22
CA ALA A 74 7.27 -14.20 1.71
C ALA A 74 7.17 -15.30 2.78
N ASP A 75 7.78 -15.08 3.96
CA ASP A 75 7.80 -16.05 5.06
C ASP A 75 6.42 -16.26 5.72
N VAL A 76 5.53 -15.29 5.60
CA VAL A 76 4.18 -15.35 6.17
C VAL A 76 3.15 -15.02 5.08
N PRO A 77 2.18 -15.92 4.80
CA PRO A 77 1.13 -15.62 3.84
C PRO A 77 0.37 -14.35 4.20
N ALA A 78 0.21 -13.45 3.23
CA ALA A 78 -0.56 -12.24 3.43
C ALA A 78 -2.06 -12.61 3.65
N PRO A 79 -2.74 -12.01 4.65
CA PRO A 79 -4.17 -12.16 4.77
C PRO A 79 -4.87 -11.56 3.55
N VAL A 80 -5.81 -12.29 2.96
CA VAL A 80 -6.49 -11.87 1.73
C VAL A 80 -7.97 -11.66 1.97
N ASN A 81 -8.40 -10.41 1.98
CA ASN A 81 -9.80 -10.03 1.92
C ASN A 81 -10.15 -9.50 0.52
N ALA A 82 -10.42 -10.41 -0.41
CA ALA A 82 -10.74 -10.08 -1.80
C ALA A 82 -11.97 -9.15 -1.92
N ALA A 83 -12.94 -9.23 -1.00
CA ALA A 83 -14.15 -8.41 -1.03
C ALA A 83 -13.86 -6.89 -0.99
N GLN A 84 -12.71 -6.48 -0.44
CA GLN A 84 -12.34 -5.06 -0.38
C GLN A 84 -12.06 -4.45 -1.75
N VAL A 85 -11.60 -5.26 -2.70
CA VAL A 85 -11.18 -4.80 -4.04
C VAL A 85 -12.20 -5.15 -5.12
N ILE A 86 -13.26 -5.89 -4.79
CA ILE A 86 -14.30 -6.32 -5.75
C ILE A 86 -15.48 -5.35 -5.73
N ASN A 87 -15.80 -4.78 -6.89
CA ASN A 87 -17.01 -3.99 -7.09
C ASN A 87 -17.28 -3.80 -8.60
N SER A 88 -17.98 -4.76 -9.23
CA SER A 88 -18.29 -4.69 -10.65
C SER A 88 -19.09 -3.45 -11.07
N LYS A 89 -19.89 -2.86 -10.16
CA LYS A 89 -20.63 -1.63 -10.45
C LYS A 89 -19.75 -0.39 -10.65
N LYS A 90 -18.50 -0.45 -10.19
CA LYS A 90 -17.49 0.60 -10.33
C LYS A 90 -16.43 0.27 -11.38
N VAL A 91 -16.65 -0.76 -12.17
CA VAL A 91 -15.84 -1.11 -13.34
C VAL A 91 -16.66 -0.81 -14.57
N THR A 92 -16.17 0.12 -15.39
CA THR A 92 -16.81 0.49 -16.67
C THR A 92 -16.28 -0.42 -17.79
N ASP A 93 -15.22 0.00 -18.47
CA ASP A 93 -14.63 -0.74 -19.58
C ASP A 93 -13.50 -1.68 -19.12
N HIS A 94 -12.69 -1.22 -18.17
CA HIS A 94 -11.54 -1.95 -17.67
C HIS A 94 -11.45 -1.85 -16.14
N HIS A 95 -11.07 -2.96 -15.51
CA HIS A 95 -10.82 -3.01 -14.07
C HIS A 95 -9.46 -2.35 -13.70
N ALA A 96 -9.17 -2.28 -12.41
CA ALA A 96 -7.93 -1.71 -11.86
C ALA A 96 -6.65 -2.32 -12.46
N ILE A 97 -5.56 -1.56 -12.41
CA ILE A 97 -4.24 -2.00 -12.86
C ILE A 97 -3.63 -2.92 -11.79
N ILE A 98 -3.39 -4.18 -12.15
CA ILE A 98 -2.77 -5.17 -11.27
C ILE A 98 -1.75 -6.02 -12.05
N PRO A 99 -0.77 -6.63 -11.36
CA PRO A 99 0.08 -7.65 -11.97
C PRO A 99 -0.76 -8.85 -12.42
N THR A 100 -0.33 -9.53 -13.47
CA THR A 100 -0.92 -10.80 -13.93
C THR A 100 -0.17 -12.00 -13.35
N LYS A 101 -0.71 -13.20 -13.50
CA LYS A 101 0.03 -14.44 -13.15
C LYS A 101 1.30 -14.62 -13.96
N THR A 102 1.37 -14.08 -15.19
CA THR A 102 2.58 -14.10 -16.01
C THR A 102 3.75 -13.37 -15.35
N ALA A 103 3.46 -12.27 -14.61
CA ALA A 103 4.48 -11.52 -13.89
C ALA A 103 5.15 -12.36 -12.79
N ALA A 104 4.44 -13.29 -12.17
CA ALA A 104 4.99 -14.15 -11.14
C ALA A 104 6.06 -15.13 -11.64
N GLY A 105 5.98 -15.52 -12.91
CA GLY A 105 6.98 -16.41 -13.54
C GLY A 105 8.02 -15.70 -14.40
N TYR A 106 7.98 -14.36 -14.44
CA TYR A 106 8.86 -13.57 -15.30
C TYR A 106 10.15 -13.19 -14.58
N ASP A 107 11.27 -13.19 -15.32
CA ASP A 107 12.54 -12.66 -14.80
C ASP A 107 12.50 -11.13 -14.75
N ILE A 108 12.11 -10.62 -13.60
CA ILE A 108 11.95 -9.18 -13.36
C ILE A 108 13.27 -8.43 -13.56
N SER A 109 14.42 -9.09 -13.28
CA SER A 109 15.72 -8.47 -13.41
C SER A 109 16.09 -8.17 -14.87
N SER A 110 15.43 -8.82 -15.82
CA SER A 110 15.61 -8.58 -17.26
C SER A 110 14.88 -7.32 -17.77
N LEU A 111 13.98 -6.75 -16.97
CA LEU A 111 13.23 -5.54 -17.35
C LEU A 111 14.09 -4.27 -17.18
N PRO A 112 13.84 -3.20 -17.96
CA PRO A 112 14.36 -1.87 -17.67
C PRO A 112 13.98 -1.40 -16.27
N SER A 113 14.84 -0.64 -15.60
CA SER A 113 14.67 -0.23 -14.20
C SER A 113 13.33 0.50 -13.91
N GLY A 114 12.85 1.33 -14.85
CA GLY A 114 11.56 2.00 -14.72
C GLY A 114 10.37 1.02 -14.75
N GLU A 115 10.42 0.02 -15.61
CA GLU A 115 9.41 -1.04 -15.66
C GLU A 115 9.43 -1.91 -14.40
N GLN A 116 10.65 -2.28 -13.92
CA GLN A 116 10.80 -3.01 -12.66
C GLN A 116 10.16 -2.25 -11.48
N ALA A 117 10.44 -0.94 -11.38
CA ALA A 117 9.92 -0.09 -10.32
C ALA A 117 8.39 0.01 -10.34
N ILE A 118 7.79 0.21 -11.52
CA ILE A 118 6.32 0.24 -11.68
C ILE A 118 5.70 -1.11 -11.36
N LEU A 119 6.27 -2.22 -11.84
CA LEU A 119 5.74 -3.55 -11.58
C LEU A 119 5.80 -3.90 -10.08
N THR A 120 6.89 -3.54 -9.41
CA THR A 120 7.02 -3.69 -7.95
C THR A 120 6.00 -2.85 -7.20
N LEU A 121 5.79 -1.60 -7.61
CA LEU A 121 4.77 -0.72 -7.01
C LEU A 121 3.36 -1.31 -7.12
N LEU A 122 3.02 -1.90 -8.27
CA LEU A 122 1.75 -2.57 -8.49
C LEU A 122 1.61 -3.86 -7.65
N ALA A 123 2.69 -4.65 -7.53
CA ALA A 123 2.72 -5.86 -6.72
C ALA A 123 2.49 -5.56 -5.24
N VAL A 124 3.22 -4.60 -4.69
CA VAL A 124 3.05 -4.14 -3.30
C VAL A 124 1.63 -3.62 -3.08
N ARG A 125 1.10 -2.81 -3.99
CA ARG A 125 -0.26 -2.26 -3.87
C ARG A 125 -1.33 -3.35 -3.87
N LEU A 126 -1.19 -4.38 -4.67
CA LEU A 126 -2.13 -5.52 -4.70
C LEU A 126 -2.19 -6.20 -3.33
N ILE A 127 -1.04 -6.51 -2.74
CA ILE A 127 -0.97 -7.17 -1.42
C ILE A 127 -1.54 -6.25 -0.32
N CYS A 128 -1.17 -4.97 -0.31
CA CYS A 128 -1.70 -4.01 0.64
C CYS A 128 -3.22 -3.87 0.55
N ALA A 129 -3.78 -3.81 -0.67
CA ALA A 129 -5.20 -3.54 -0.91
C ALA A 129 -6.12 -4.65 -0.39
N VAL A 130 -5.64 -5.87 -0.29
CA VAL A 130 -6.41 -7.02 0.25
C VAL A 130 -6.08 -7.33 1.70
N GLY A 131 -5.15 -6.59 2.31
CA GLY A 131 -4.69 -6.79 3.68
C GLY A 131 -5.69 -6.37 4.75
N THR A 132 -5.33 -6.58 6.00
CA THR A 132 -6.10 -6.12 7.17
C THR A 132 -5.87 -4.64 7.44
N PRO A 133 -6.80 -3.92 8.09
CA PRO A 133 -6.57 -2.54 8.53
C PRO A 133 -5.37 -2.42 9.48
N CYS A 134 -4.69 -1.28 9.41
CA CYS A 134 -3.70 -0.90 10.41
C CYS A 134 -4.40 -0.28 11.63
N HIS A 135 -4.05 -0.71 12.83
CA HIS A 135 -4.64 -0.22 14.07
C HIS A 135 -3.65 0.61 14.88
N TYR A 136 -4.16 1.63 15.53
CA TYR A 136 -3.39 2.53 16.40
C TYR A 136 -4.07 2.67 17.75
N ALA A 137 -3.27 2.80 18.81
CA ALA A 137 -3.67 3.41 20.08
C ALA A 137 -3.36 4.91 20.01
N GLU A 138 -4.29 5.77 20.38
CA GLU A 138 -4.07 7.20 20.55
C GLU A 138 -4.01 7.50 22.05
N THR A 139 -2.89 8.05 22.51
CA THR A 139 -2.70 8.50 23.88
C THR A 139 -2.78 10.02 23.89
N ILE A 140 -3.66 10.56 24.73
CA ILE A 140 -3.78 12.00 24.96
C ILE A 140 -3.27 12.26 26.37
N VAL A 141 -2.26 13.10 26.47
CA VAL A 141 -1.73 13.57 27.77
C VAL A 141 -2.17 14.99 27.94
N GLU A 142 -2.89 15.27 29.03
CA GLU A 142 -3.26 16.61 29.46
C GLU A 142 -2.51 16.92 30.76
N ALA A 143 -1.79 18.03 30.78
CA ALA A 143 -1.06 18.51 31.94
C ALA A 143 -1.49 19.94 32.23
N GLU A 144 -1.54 20.29 33.50
CA GLU A 144 -1.77 21.67 33.97
C GLU A 144 -0.58 22.14 34.79
N CYS A 145 -0.04 23.27 34.43
CA CYS A 145 1.06 23.90 35.17
C CYS A 145 0.78 25.41 35.28
N ALA A 146 0.80 25.93 36.52
CA ALA A 146 0.55 27.35 36.81
C ALA A 146 -0.73 27.91 36.16
N GLY A 147 -1.82 27.13 36.11
CA GLY A 147 -3.10 27.50 35.50
C GLY A 147 -3.13 27.43 33.98
N GLN A 148 -2.05 27.00 33.34
CA GLN A 148 -1.96 26.78 31.90
C GLN A 148 -2.15 25.29 31.58
N LYS A 149 -3.04 25.01 30.63
CA LYS A 149 -3.31 23.63 30.18
C LYS A 149 -2.46 23.29 28.93
N PHE A 150 -1.76 22.19 29.02
CA PHE A 150 -0.99 21.62 27.94
C PHE A 150 -1.64 20.32 27.50
N ARG A 151 -1.75 20.11 26.19
CA ARG A 151 -2.29 18.88 25.61
C ARG A 151 -1.35 18.39 24.52
N THR A 152 -0.90 17.14 24.66
CA THR A 152 -0.13 16.47 23.61
C THR A 152 -0.85 15.16 23.24
N LYS A 153 -0.64 14.72 21.99
CA LYS A 153 -1.18 13.47 21.46
C LYS A 153 -0.05 12.61 20.95
N GLY A 154 0.02 11.36 21.41
CA GLY A 154 0.86 10.31 20.87
C GLY A 154 0.03 9.31 20.10
N LYS A 155 0.61 8.67 19.09
CA LYS A 155 -0.03 7.64 18.29
C LYS A 155 0.93 6.46 18.16
N THR A 156 0.54 5.31 18.73
CA THR A 156 1.33 4.08 18.69
C THR A 156 0.63 3.04 17.81
N VAL A 157 1.35 2.43 16.88
CA VAL A 157 0.82 1.34 16.05
C VAL A 157 0.70 0.10 16.91
N THR A 158 -0.52 -0.46 17.01
CA THR A 158 -0.81 -1.70 17.75
C THR A 158 -0.90 -2.92 16.84
N ASP A 159 -1.27 -2.71 15.58
CA ASP A 159 -1.27 -3.74 14.53
C ASP A 159 -0.92 -3.06 13.19
N MET A 160 0.16 -3.50 12.58
CA MET A 160 0.63 -2.93 11.30
C MET A 160 -0.34 -3.19 10.15
N GLY A 161 -1.08 -4.30 10.18
CA GLY A 161 -1.99 -4.67 9.11
C GLY A 161 -1.32 -4.59 7.73
N TRP A 162 -1.97 -3.96 6.76
CA TRP A 162 -1.47 -3.79 5.40
C TRP A 162 -0.14 -3.01 5.31
N ARG A 163 0.16 -2.14 6.29
CA ARG A 163 1.37 -1.29 6.26
C ARG A 163 2.67 -2.08 6.31
N GLN A 164 2.66 -3.30 6.88
CA GLN A 164 3.85 -4.15 6.92
C GLN A 164 4.38 -4.51 5.52
N TYR A 165 3.51 -4.50 4.49
CA TYR A 165 3.87 -4.81 3.11
C TYR A 165 4.25 -3.56 2.30
N ALA A 166 3.87 -2.37 2.75
CA ALA A 166 4.03 -1.12 1.99
C ALA A 166 5.48 -0.62 1.86
N GLY A 167 6.43 -1.22 2.59
CA GLY A 167 7.76 -0.63 2.77
C GLY A 167 7.69 0.62 3.67
N LYS A 168 8.84 1.19 4.04
CA LYS A 168 8.87 2.47 4.78
C LYS A 168 8.61 3.61 3.78
N PRO A 169 7.53 4.41 3.93
CA PRO A 169 7.40 5.65 3.18
C PRO A 169 8.51 6.61 3.61
N VAL A 170 9.16 7.25 2.66
CA VAL A 170 10.25 8.20 2.93
C VAL A 170 9.77 9.39 3.80
N GLU A 171 8.47 9.72 3.75
CA GLU A 171 7.88 10.85 4.49
C GLU A 171 7.43 10.53 5.93
N ASP A 172 7.16 9.26 6.27
CA ASP A 172 6.75 8.90 7.65
C ASP A 172 7.95 8.86 8.61
N ALA A 173 9.18 8.82 8.10
CA ALA A 173 10.38 8.87 8.93
C ALA A 173 10.60 10.25 9.54
N GLU A 174 10.25 11.34 8.84
CA GLU A 174 10.40 12.71 9.37
C GLU A 174 9.22 13.14 10.24
N LYS A 175 8.00 12.72 9.93
CA LYS A 175 6.81 13.03 10.75
C LYS A 175 6.75 12.22 12.05
N ASN A 176 7.31 11.02 12.09
CA ASN A 176 7.44 10.25 13.33
C ASN A 176 8.60 10.74 14.23
N ALA A 177 9.53 11.54 13.70
CA ALA A 177 10.56 12.17 14.52
C ALA A 177 10.01 13.36 15.34
N GLU A 178 8.89 13.98 14.92
CA GLU A 178 8.20 15.01 15.69
C GLU A 178 7.08 14.46 16.60
N ALA A 179 6.54 13.28 16.31
CA ALA A 179 5.70 12.52 17.24
C ALA A 179 6.59 11.54 18.00
N GLY A 180 7.45 12.08 18.88
CA GLY A 180 8.31 11.26 19.73
C GLY A 180 7.47 10.23 20.48
N ASP A 181 7.98 9.00 20.60
CA ASP A 181 7.49 8.05 21.59
C ASP A 181 7.44 8.79 22.93
N LEU A 182 6.21 8.96 23.45
CA LEU A 182 6.09 9.55 24.78
C LEU A 182 6.85 8.61 25.74
N PRO A 183 7.81 9.11 26.51
CA PRO A 183 8.49 8.28 27.49
C PRO A 183 7.46 7.68 28.44
N GLU A 184 7.71 6.46 28.93
CA GLU A 184 6.88 5.88 29.98
C GLU A 184 6.81 6.89 31.13
N LEU A 185 5.63 7.47 31.32
CA LEU A 185 5.40 8.40 32.43
C LEU A 185 5.36 7.61 33.71
N CYS A 186 6.48 7.56 34.40
CA CYS A 186 6.52 7.13 35.79
C CYS A 186 5.73 8.15 36.61
N LEU A 187 4.55 7.77 37.13
CA LEU A 187 3.83 8.59 38.10
C LEU A 187 4.63 8.63 39.40
N LEU A 188 5.48 9.64 39.57
CA LEU A 188 6.02 9.98 40.85
C LEU A 188 4.90 10.61 41.70
N TYR A 189 4.32 9.82 42.59
CA TYR A 189 3.52 10.37 43.67
C TYR A 189 4.45 11.16 44.61
N THR A 190 4.32 12.46 44.60
CA THR A 190 4.79 13.29 45.68
C THR A 190 3.66 13.44 46.66
N SER A 191 3.84 12.84 47.86
CA SER A 191 3.05 13.06 49.08
C SER A 191 3.17 14.49 49.58
#